data_b5a5fba2f30a987cccdd15c360cc1928
#
_entry.id   b5a5fba2f30a987cccdd15c360cc1928
#
_cell.length_a   1.000
_cell.length_b   1.000
_cell.length_c   1.000
_cell.angle_alpha   90.00
_cell.angle_beta   90.00
_cell.angle_gamma   90.00
#
_symmetry.space_group_name_H-M   'P 1'
#
loop_
_entity.id
_entity.type
_entity.pdbx_description
1 polymer ?
#
loop_
_entity_poly.entity_id
_entity_poly.type
_entity_poly.pdbx_seq_one_letter_code
_entity_poly.pdbx_strand_id
1 'polypeptide(L)'
;MMDSRGRPLIVVDPTTLSRSPAYGHFLMAHECCHHTLGHVRRLYDGIGQLGPQPFYYIRPQLKQMELDADTCAVKLLKATHETEAISAARETMLSFGTKPTGAYYPTGIERADNIAKTAAQD
;
A
#
# COMPACT_ATOMS: atom_id res chain seq x y z
N MET A 1 4.23 -7.63 6.18
CA MET A 1 5.29 -8.64 6.39
C MET A 1 4.73 -9.81 7.19
N MET A 2 5.51 -10.84 7.40
CA MET A 2 5.10 -11.99 8.20
C MET A 2 6.10 -12.23 9.32
N ASP A 3 5.62 -12.76 10.46
CA ASP A 3 6.50 -13.17 11.54
C ASP A 3 7.18 -14.51 11.22
N SER A 4 8.03 -15.00 12.15
CA SER A 4 8.78 -16.24 11.96
C SER A 4 7.90 -17.49 11.84
N ARG A 5 6.61 -17.40 12.21
CA ARG A 5 5.63 -18.48 12.12
C ARG A 5 4.72 -18.34 10.91
N GLY A 6 4.99 -17.39 10.01
CA GLY A 6 4.16 -17.14 8.83
C GLY A 6 2.85 -16.41 9.12
N ARG A 7 2.70 -15.79 10.30
CA ARG A 7 1.50 -15.03 10.63
C ARG A 7 1.60 -13.61 10.07
N PRO A 8 0.50 -13.05 9.58
CA PRO A 8 0.49 -11.66 9.09
C PRO A 8 0.93 -10.69 10.19
N LEU A 9 1.78 -9.74 9.81
CA LEU A 9 2.31 -8.73 10.73
C LEU A 9 2.28 -7.37 10.05
N ILE A 10 1.75 -6.36 10.73
CA ILE A 10 1.78 -4.97 10.30
C ILE A 10 2.65 -4.20 11.28
N VAL A 11 3.71 -3.56 10.74
CA VAL A 11 4.59 -2.71 11.53
C VAL A 11 4.15 -1.27 11.35
N VAL A 12 3.90 -0.59 12.46
CA VAL A 12 3.34 0.77 12.47
C VAL A 12 4.35 1.73 13.07
N ASP A 13 4.56 2.88 12.42
CA ASP A 13 5.34 3.97 12.97
C ASP A 13 4.44 4.85 13.85
N PRO A 14 4.67 4.88 15.19
CA PRO A 14 3.85 5.69 16.09
C PRO A 14 3.89 7.19 15.77
N THR A 15 5.01 7.69 15.26
CA THR A 15 5.14 9.10 14.91
C THR A 15 4.21 9.46 13.76
N THR A 16 4.12 8.63 12.73
CA THR A 16 3.20 8.83 11.61
C THR A 16 1.76 8.84 12.09
N LEU A 17 1.38 7.90 12.96
CA LEU A 17 0.03 7.83 13.52
C LEU A 17 -0.30 9.08 14.34
N SER A 18 0.65 9.59 15.13
CA SER A 18 0.44 10.79 15.93
C SER A 18 0.26 12.05 15.09
N ARG A 19 1.08 12.20 14.03
CA ARG A 19 1.06 13.40 13.19
C ARG A 19 -0.18 13.48 12.31
N SER A 20 -0.61 12.36 11.78
CA SER A 20 -1.79 12.30 10.90
C SER A 20 -2.53 11.00 11.13
N PRO A 21 -3.47 10.98 12.10
CA PRO A 21 -4.27 9.77 12.36
C PRO A 21 -5.05 9.31 11.13
N ALA A 22 -5.56 10.25 10.32
CA ALA A 22 -6.30 9.91 9.10
C ALA A 22 -5.42 9.17 8.10
N TYR A 23 -4.19 9.66 7.86
CA TYR A 23 -3.24 8.98 6.99
C TYR A 23 -2.80 7.65 7.60
N GLY A 24 -2.64 7.60 8.92
CA GLY A 24 -2.32 6.36 9.63
C GLY A 24 -3.37 5.29 9.41
N HIS A 25 -4.65 5.63 9.40
CA HIS A 25 -5.73 4.70 9.09
C HIS A 25 -5.63 4.17 7.66
N PHE A 26 -5.27 5.03 6.71
CA PHE A 26 -5.02 4.58 5.34
C PHE A 26 -3.85 3.60 5.27
N LEU A 27 -2.74 3.91 5.95
CA LEU A 27 -1.57 3.02 5.97
C LEU A 27 -1.91 1.65 6.54
N MET A 28 -2.69 1.61 7.61
CA MET A 28 -3.11 0.33 8.20
C MET A 28 -3.98 -0.46 7.23
N ALA A 29 -4.93 0.19 6.56
CA ALA A 29 -5.77 -0.45 5.56
C ALA A 29 -4.93 -0.96 4.37
N HIS A 30 -3.98 -0.15 3.91
CA HIS A 30 -3.06 -0.49 2.83
C HIS A 30 -2.24 -1.73 3.17
N GLU A 31 -1.63 -1.75 4.35
CA GLU A 31 -0.83 -2.90 4.79
C GLU A 31 -1.67 -4.15 5.01
N CYS A 32 -2.86 -3.99 5.56
CA CYS A 32 -3.81 -5.09 5.68
C CYS A 32 -4.14 -5.69 4.31
N CYS A 33 -4.36 -4.82 3.31
CA CYS A 33 -4.66 -5.25 1.94
C CYS A 33 -3.49 -6.01 1.29
N HIS A 34 -2.24 -5.67 1.59
CA HIS A 34 -1.11 -6.46 1.13
C HIS A 34 -1.21 -7.91 1.61
N HIS A 35 -1.67 -8.14 2.83
CA HIS A 35 -1.88 -9.49 3.35
C HIS A 35 -3.10 -10.17 2.73
N THR A 36 -4.24 -9.49 2.69
CA THR A 36 -5.48 -10.09 2.16
C THR A 36 -5.40 -10.39 0.67
N LEU A 37 -4.64 -9.60 -0.10
CA LEU A 37 -4.41 -9.85 -1.52
C LEU A 37 -3.28 -10.86 -1.77
N GLY A 38 -2.62 -11.33 -0.72
CA GLY A 38 -1.57 -12.34 -0.83
C GLY A 38 -0.23 -11.80 -1.32
N HIS A 39 -0.03 -10.47 -1.33
CA HIS A 39 1.19 -9.85 -1.84
C HIS A 39 2.41 -10.23 -1.01
N VAL A 40 2.30 -10.19 0.32
CA VAL A 40 3.42 -10.49 1.22
C VAL A 40 3.83 -11.94 1.08
N ARG A 41 2.89 -12.86 1.06
CA ARG A 41 3.17 -14.29 0.88
C ARG A 41 3.83 -14.55 -0.47
N ARG A 42 3.32 -13.91 -1.53
CA ARG A 42 3.84 -14.10 -2.88
C ARG A 42 5.30 -13.63 -3.00
N LEU A 43 5.62 -12.48 -2.40
CA LEU A 43 7.00 -11.97 -2.38
C LEU A 43 7.89 -12.88 -1.54
N TYR A 44 7.42 -13.32 -0.39
CA TYR A 44 8.17 -14.20 0.50
C TYR A 44 8.50 -15.53 -0.18
N ASP A 45 7.49 -16.17 -0.78
CA ASP A 45 7.66 -17.44 -1.47
C ASP A 45 8.57 -17.29 -2.70
N GLY A 46 8.40 -16.21 -3.46
CA GLY A 46 9.21 -15.93 -4.63
C GLY A 46 10.69 -15.76 -4.30
N ILE A 47 11.00 -14.98 -3.27
CA ILE A 47 12.38 -14.78 -2.82
C ILE A 47 12.98 -16.10 -2.32
N GLY A 48 12.21 -16.91 -1.59
CA GLY A 48 12.67 -18.20 -1.10
C GLY A 48 12.98 -19.21 -2.19
N GLN A 49 12.24 -19.16 -3.32
CA GLN A 49 12.38 -20.10 -4.41
C GLN A 49 13.48 -19.71 -5.42
N LEU A 50 13.61 -18.40 -5.69
CA LEU A 50 14.44 -17.91 -6.80
C LEU A 50 15.79 -17.35 -6.36
N GLY A 51 16.04 -17.20 -5.04
CA GLY A 51 17.28 -16.63 -4.53
C GLY A 51 17.35 -15.10 -4.71
N PRO A 52 18.55 -14.49 -4.73
CA PRO A 52 18.69 -13.04 -4.73
C PRO A 52 18.37 -12.32 -6.04
N GLN A 53 18.17 -13.01 -7.15
CA GLN A 53 17.87 -12.41 -8.44
C GLN A 53 16.41 -12.07 -8.72
N PRO A 54 15.42 -12.49 -7.92
CA PRO A 54 14.01 -12.25 -8.23
C PRO A 54 13.60 -10.79 -8.23
N PHE A 55 14.36 -9.89 -7.60
CA PHE A 55 14.03 -8.47 -7.56
C PHE A 55 13.90 -7.87 -8.98
N TYR A 56 14.70 -8.32 -9.92
CA TYR A 56 14.64 -7.84 -11.30
C TYR A 56 13.34 -8.21 -11.98
N TYR A 57 12.85 -9.42 -11.71
CA TYR A 57 11.65 -9.95 -12.36
C TYR A 57 10.35 -9.52 -11.70
N ILE A 58 10.38 -9.14 -10.40
CA ILE A 58 9.19 -8.74 -9.67
C ILE A 58 8.96 -7.22 -9.62
N ARG A 59 9.89 -6.41 -10.16
CA ARG A 59 9.77 -4.95 -10.15
C ARG A 59 8.45 -4.43 -10.70
N PRO A 60 7.97 -4.87 -11.88
CA PRO A 60 6.67 -4.43 -12.38
C PRO A 60 5.52 -4.91 -11.49
N GLN A 61 5.67 -6.08 -10.87
CA GLN A 61 4.67 -6.61 -9.95
C GLN A 61 4.59 -5.79 -8.67
N LEU A 62 5.73 -5.28 -8.17
CA LEU A 62 5.74 -4.43 -6.98
C LEU A 62 4.93 -3.15 -7.22
N LYS A 63 5.10 -2.52 -8.39
CA LYS A 63 4.34 -1.34 -8.74
C LYS A 63 2.83 -1.62 -8.75
N GLN A 64 2.43 -2.72 -9.39
CA GLN A 64 1.03 -3.10 -9.48
C GLN A 64 0.47 -3.50 -8.10
N MET A 65 1.26 -4.19 -7.28
CA MET A 65 0.85 -4.56 -5.92
C MET A 65 0.54 -3.34 -5.07
N GLU A 66 1.34 -2.27 -5.18
CA GLU A 66 1.09 -1.02 -4.46
C GLU A 66 -0.20 -0.35 -4.92
N LEU A 67 -0.44 -0.30 -6.22
CA LEU A 67 -1.68 0.26 -6.76
C LEU A 67 -2.89 -0.58 -6.34
N ASP A 68 -2.78 -1.89 -6.36
CA ASP A 68 -3.85 -2.79 -5.95
C ASP A 68 -4.14 -2.66 -4.44
N ALA A 69 -3.10 -2.51 -3.62
CA ALA A 69 -3.26 -2.31 -2.19
C ALA A 69 -3.93 -0.96 -1.90
N ASP A 70 -3.57 0.09 -2.63
CA ASP A 70 -4.23 1.39 -2.51
C ASP A 70 -5.71 1.31 -2.89
N THR A 71 -6.04 0.62 -3.99
CA THR A 71 -7.42 0.40 -4.42
C THR A 71 -8.22 -0.34 -3.35
N CYS A 72 -7.66 -1.43 -2.84
CA CYS A 72 -8.28 -2.22 -1.78
C CYS A 72 -8.50 -1.37 -0.52
N ALA A 73 -7.49 -0.60 -0.10
CA ALA A 73 -7.58 0.26 1.07
C ALA A 73 -8.69 1.31 0.92
N VAL A 74 -8.79 1.95 -0.24
CA VAL A 74 -9.83 2.95 -0.50
C VAL A 74 -11.22 2.31 -0.42
N LYS A 75 -11.40 1.14 -1.00
CA LYS A 75 -12.68 0.41 -0.94
C LYS A 75 -13.06 0.08 0.51
N LEU A 76 -12.09 -0.37 1.30
CA LEU A 76 -12.29 -0.69 2.70
C LEU A 76 -12.70 0.56 3.50
N LEU A 77 -11.99 1.68 3.28
CA LEU A 77 -12.27 2.93 3.97
C LEU A 77 -13.61 3.55 3.54
N LYS A 78 -14.02 3.37 2.30
CA LYS A 78 -15.35 3.77 1.86
C LYS A 78 -16.44 2.98 2.58
N ALA A 79 -16.24 1.68 2.72
CA ALA A 79 -17.19 0.80 3.40
C ALA A 79 -17.34 1.15 4.88
N THR A 80 -16.29 1.68 5.51
CA THR A 80 -16.31 2.11 6.91
C THR A 80 -16.56 3.61 7.08
N HIS A 81 -16.86 4.33 6.00
CA HIS A 81 -17.15 5.77 5.98
C HIS A 81 -15.99 6.65 6.48
N GLU A 82 -14.76 6.21 6.27
CA GLU A 82 -13.56 6.93 6.68
C GLU A 82 -13.02 7.80 5.53
N THR A 83 -13.81 8.77 5.09
CA THR A 83 -13.49 9.62 3.96
C THR A 83 -12.28 10.53 4.21
N GLU A 84 -12.04 10.93 5.46
CA GLU A 84 -10.88 11.74 5.82
C GLU A 84 -9.57 10.99 5.59
N ALA A 85 -9.57 9.68 5.86
CA ALA A 85 -8.38 8.84 5.60
C ALA A 85 -8.06 8.78 4.10
N ILE A 86 -9.09 8.69 3.26
CA ILE A 86 -8.93 8.68 1.80
C ILE A 86 -8.36 10.02 1.31
N SER A 87 -8.89 11.14 1.80
CA SER A 87 -8.42 12.47 1.43
C SER A 87 -6.97 12.69 1.87
N ALA A 88 -6.63 12.29 3.10
CA ALA A 88 -5.28 12.41 3.62
C ALA A 88 -4.29 11.57 2.80
N ALA A 89 -4.68 10.38 2.37
CA ALA A 89 -3.86 9.53 1.52
C ALA A 89 -3.57 10.19 0.19
N ARG A 90 -4.61 10.74 -0.47
CA ARG A 90 -4.45 11.42 -1.76
C ARG A 90 -3.52 12.62 -1.63
N GLU A 91 -3.72 13.45 -0.61
CA GLU A 91 -2.87 14.62 -0.39
C GLU A 91 -1.42 14.24 -0.14
N THR A 92 -1.19 13.20 0.67
CA THR A 92 0.16 12.71 0.94
C THR A 92 0.84 12.22 -0.33
N MET A 93 0.13 11.46 -1.16
CA MET A 93 0.69 10.98 -2.43
C MET A 93 0.98 12.13 -3.39
N LEU A 94 0.12 13.14 -3.46
CA LEU A 94 0.36 14.34 -4.28
C LEU A 94 1.62 15.07 -3.84
N SER A 95 1.97 15.04 -2.56
CA SER A 95 3.19 15.69 -2.06
C SER A 95 4.47 15.08 -2.61
N PHE A 96 4.44 13.82 -3.03
CA PHE A 96 5.58 13.17 -3.72
C PHE A 96 5.69 13.59 -5.18
N GLY A 97 4.61 14.06 -5.79
CA GLY A 97 4.61 14.51 -7.19
C GLY A 97 5.01 13.40 -8.15
N THR A 98 6.00 13.69 -9.01
CA THR A 98 6.50 12.73 -9.99
C THR A 98 7.56 11.79 -9.42
N LYS A 99 7.88 11.91 -8.13
CA LYS A 99 8.85 11.03 -7.48
C LYS A 99 8.19 9.71 -7.12
N PRO A 100 8.90 8.58 -7.24
CA PRO A 100 8.42 7.31 -6.71
C PRO A 100 8.22 7.38 -5.20
N THR A 101 7.19 6.71 -4.70
CA THR A 101 6.88 6.68 -3.27
C THR A 101 7.70 5.66 -2.50
N GLY A 102 8.52 4.89 -3.20
CA GLY A 102 9.44 3.92 -2.64
C GLY A 102 10.23 3.27 -3.77
N ALA A 103 11.20 2.42 -3.43
CA ALA A 103 11.99 1.70 -4.42
C ALA A 103 11.08 0.81 -5.28
N TYR A 104 11.06 1.06 -6.60
CA TYR A 104 10.23 0.33 -7.57
C TYR A 104 8.73 0.53 -7.40
N TYR A 105 8.32 1.53 -6.63
CA TYR A 105 6.92 1.85 -6.39
C TYR A 105 6.40 2.87 -7.41
N PRO A 106 5.07 3.00 -7.54
CA PRO A 106 4.49 4.06 -8.36
C PRO A 106 4.87 5.44 -7.86
N THR A 107 4.77 6.43 -8.75
CA THR A 107 4.94 7.84 -8.35
C THR A 107 3.77 8.28 -7.46
N GLY A 108 3.97 9.40 -6.75
CA GLY A 108 2.91 9.99 -5.95
C GLY A 108 1.69 10.33 -6.79
N ILE A 109 1.89 10.90 -7.99
CA ILE A 109 0.78 11.23 -8.90
C ILE A 109 0.02 9.99 -9.32
N GLU A 110 0.71 8.93 -9.71
CA GLU A 110 0.06 7.66 -10.09
C GLU A 110 -0.82 7.11 -8.97
N ARG A 111 -0.29 7.14 -7.74
CA ARG A 111 -1.03 6.66 -6.57
C ARG A 111 -2.20 7.57 -6.24
N ALA A 112 -2.00 8.90 -6.27
CA ALA A 112 -3.04 9.87 -6.00
C ALA A 112 -4.20 9.75 -7.01
N ASP A 113 -3.89 9.59 -8.29
CA ASP A 113 -4.89 9.42 -9.34
C ASP A 113 -5.68 8.13 -9.15
N ASN A 114 -5.00 7.04 -8.82
CA ASN A 114 -5.66 5.76 -8.55
C ASN A 114 -6.59 5.85 -7.33
N ILE A 115 -6.15 6.53 -6.27
CA ILE A 115 -6.95 6.74 -5.07
C ILE A 115 -8.21 7.56 -5.40
N ALA A 116 -8.05 8.67 -6.13
CA ALA A 116 -9.16 9.52 -6.51
C ALA A 116 -10.16 8.78 -7.41
N LYS A 117 -9.67 8.02 -8.37
CA LYS A 117 -10.49 7.24 -9.28
C LYS A 117 -11.30 6.18 -8.52
N THR A 118 -10.65 5.46 -7.63
CA THR A 118 -11.32 4.44 -6.81
C THR A 118 -12.34 5.06 -5.87
N ALA A 119 -12.03 6.20 -5.26
CA ALA A 119 -12.95 6.90 -4.36
C ALA A 119 -14.20 7.38 -5.08
N ALA A 120 -14.12 7.69 -6.38
CA ALA A 120 -15.24 8.15 -7.18
C ALA A 120 -16.13 7.01 -7.70
N GLN A 121 -15.71 5.77 -7.59
CA GLN A 121 -16.52 4.61 -8.02
C GLN A 121 -17.64 4.33 -7.02
N ASP A 122 -18.76 3.90 -7.52
CA ASP A 122 -19.93 3.51 -6.69
C ASP A 122 -19.76 2.14 -6.03
#